data_f77a9705493d7cc05a61112fe45ed025
#
_entry.id   f77a9705493d7cc05a61112fe45ed025
#
_cell.length_a   1.000
_cell.length_b   1.000
_cell.length_c   1.000
_cell.angle_alpha   90.00
_cell.angle_beta   90.00
_cell.angle_gamma   90.00
#
_symmetry.space_group_name_H-M   'P 1'
#
loop_
_entity.id
_entity.type
_entity.pdbx_description
1 polymer ?
#
loop_
_entity_poly.entity_id
_entity_poly.type
_entity_poly.pdbx_seq_one_letter_code
_entity_poly.pdbx_strand_id
1 'polypeptide(L)'
;FSLNHLIKIRNIVLFGGFIQLIFTAGVTALFARMYDMSWGAAVFIGFLTALSSTALVLKILQERGELTSNYGRTVVGILIFQDIILIPLILLTPMLGGETADIGSKLLGLGSKTLFIMALVYVGNRWIMPRVLHLIALTKNQELFLMSILLVCMAVALLTSELGLSLAFGAFQGWLMISSSD
;
A
#
# COMPACT_ATOMS: atom_id res chain seq x y z
N PHE A 1 3.84 -6.67 -18.21
CA PHE A 1 3.40 -5.26 -18.03
C PHE A 1 4.49 -4.33 -18.54
N SER A 2 4.27 -3.57 -19.60
CA SER A 2 5.28 -2.59 -20.05
C SER A 2 5.07 -1.27 -19.29
N LEU A 3 6.05 -0.91 -18.45
CA LEU A 3 6.12 0.37 -17.73
C LEU A 3 5.90 1.58 -18.64
N ASN A 4 6.37 1.49 -19.89
CA ASN A 4 6.19 2.54 -20.90
C ASN A 4 4.72 2.86 -21.21
N HIS A 5 3.83 1.90 -21.09
CA HIS A 5 2.40 2.12 -21.33
C HIS A 5 1.71 2.79 -20.12
N LEU A 6 2.10 2.42 -18.89
CA LEU A 6 1.64 3.10 -17.67
C LEU A 6 2.03 4.57 -17.66
N ILE A 7 3.23 4.90 -18.11
CA ILE A 7 3.70 6.28 -18.24
C ILE A 7 2.82 7.06 -19.23
N LYS A 8 2.34 6.43 -20.29
CA LYS A 8 1.47 7.06 -21.30
C LYS A 8 0.08 7.40 -20.77
N ILE A 9 -0.47 6.58 -19.85
CA ILE A 9 -1.80 6.81 -19.26
C ILE A 9 -1.74 7.45 -17.86
N ARG A 10 -0.55 7.85 -17.39
CA ARG A 10 -0.32 8.37 -16.04
C ARG A 10 -1.30 9.46 -15.62
N ASN A 11 -1.63 10.39 -16.53
CA ASN A 11 -2.56 11.48 -16.22
C ASN A 11 -3.97 10.96 -15.94
N ILE A 12 -4.45 9.99 -16.74
CA ILE A 12 -5.77 9.37 -16.55
C ILE A 12 -5.79 8.60 -15.23
N VAL A 13 -4.73 7.88 -14.92
CA VAL A 13 -4.57 7.10 -13.68
C VAL A 13 -4.52 8.01 -12.46
N LEU A 14 -3.69 9.04 -12.48
CA LEU A 14 -3.54 9.97 -11.35
C LEU A 14 -4.82 10.79 -11.13
N PHE A 15 -5.37 11.41 -12.18
CA PHE A 15 -6.60 12.19 -12.05
C PHE A 15 -7.81 11.31 -11.73
N GLY A 16 -7.98 10.18 -12.45
CA GLY A 16 -9.08 9.25 -12.21
C GLY A 16 -9.02 8.63 -10.82
N GLY A 17 -7.84 8.17 -10.40
CA GLY A 17 -7.62 7.61 -9.06
C GLY A 17 -7.84 8.64 -7.96
N PHE A 18 -7.35 9.87 -8.14
CA PHE A 18 -7.54 10.95 -7.17
C PHE A 18 -9.01 11.37 -7.04
N ILE A 19 -9.71 11.57 -8.16
CA ILE A 19 -11.14 11.92 -8.17
C ILE A 19 -11.95 10.79 -7.52
N GLN A 20 -11.71 9.54 -7.90
CA GLN A 20 -12.40 8.40 -7.32
C GLN A 20 -12.16 8.32 -5.81
N LEU A 21 -10.92 8.47 -5.35
CA LEU A 21 -10.56 8.42 -3.93
C LEU A 21 -11.28 9.53 -3.15
N ILE A 22 -11.14 10.78 -3.58
CA ILE A 22 -11.69 11.94 -2.87
C ILE A 22 -13.22 11.92 -2.90
N PHE A 23 -13.83 11.58 -4.03
CA PHE A 23 -15.28 11.53 -4.14
C PHE A 23 -15.87 10.43 -3.25
N THR A 24 -15.32 9.22 -3.31
CA THR A 24 -15.80 8.09 -2.48
C THR A 24 -15.57 8.38 -1.00
N ALA A 25 -14.36 8.84 -0.64
CA ALA A 25 -14.05 9.18 0.75
C ALA A 25 -14.93 10.32 1.27
N GLY A 26 -15.15 11.36 0.47
CA GLY A 26 -15.99 12.50 0.84
C GLY A 26 -17.45 12.12 1.06
N VAL A 27 -18.05 11.38 0.13
CA VAL A 27 -19.44 10.90 0.25
C VAL A 27 -19.58 10.01 1.49
N THR A 28 -18.68 9.04 1.68
CA THR A 28 -18.71 8.16 2.85
C THR A 28 -18.51 8.93 4.16
N ALA A 29 -17.59 9.89 4.20
CA ALA A 29 -17.37 10.72 5.38
C ALA A 29 -18.61 11.55 5.74
N LEU A 30 -19.32 12.11 4.75
CA LEU A 30 -20.57 12.83 4.97
C LEU A 30 -21.64 11.91 5.55
N PHE A 31 -21.79 10.69 5.01
CA PHE A 31 -22.70 9.70 5.58
C PHE A 31 -22.32 9.33 7.03
N ALA A 32 -21.03 9.08 7.29
CA ALA A 32 -20.55 8.77 8.65
C ALA A 32 -20.85 9.91 9.63
N ARG A 33 -20.78 11.18 9.19
CA ARG A 33 -21.16 12.33 9.99
C ARG A 33 -22.66 12.36 10.35
N MET A 34 -23.52 11.82 9.52
CA MET A 34 -24.95 11.70 9.83
C MET A 34 -25.23 10.74 11.00
N TYR A 35 -24.28 9.87 11.34
CA TYR A 35 -24.31 8.98 12.50
C TYR A 35 -23.49 9.52 13.70
N ASP A 36 -23.34 10.84 13.81
CA ASP A 36 -22.64 11.55 14.90
C ASP A 36 -21.18 11.13 15.13
N MET A 37 -20.54 10.53 14.12
CA MET A 37 -19.11 10.21 14.19
C MET A 37 -18.25 11.47 14.18
N SER A 38 -17.12 11.47 14.90
CA SER A 38 -16.16 12.57 14.84
C SER A 38 -15.63 12.77 13.41
N TRP A 39 -15.20 13.98 13.05
CA TRP A 39 -14.62 14.26 11.72
C TRP A 39 -13.44 13.34 11.40
N GLY A 40 -12.57 13.08 12.37
CA GLY A 40 -11.42 12.19 12.18
C GLY A 40 -11.84 10.76 11.84
N ALA A 41 -12.79 10.21 12.60
CA ALA A 41 -13.35 8.87 12.34
C ALA A 41 -14.10 8.80 11.00
N ALA A 42 -14.88 9.84 10.67
CA ALA A 42 -15.64 9.90 9.42
C ALA A 42 -14.70 9.92 8.19
N VAL A 43 -13.66 10.75 8.23
CA VAL A 43 -12.65 10.82 7.17
C VAL A 43 -11.87 9.51 7.06
N PHE A 44 -11.50 8.91 8.18
CA PHE A 44 -10.81 7.61 8.20
C PHE A 44 -11.63 6.51 7.54
N ILE A 45 -12.93 6.38 7.89
CA ILE A 45 -13.84 5.42 7.26
C ILE A 45 -14.01 5.74 5.78
N GLY A 46 -14.07 7.03 5.41
CA GLY A 46 -14.13 7.47 4.03
C GLY A 46 -12.92 6.94 3.21
N PHE A 47 -11.73 7.07 3.74
CA PHE A 47 -10.54 6.52 3.08
C PHE A 47 -10.55 4.99 3.00
N LEU A 48 -10.95 4.30 4.08
CA LEU A 48 -11.07 2.84 4.07
C LEU A 48 -12.01 2.34 2.96
N THR A 49 -13.14 3.00 2.76
CA THR A 49 -14.12 2.61 1.73
C THR A 49 -13.71 3.01 0.32
N ALA A 50 -12.83 4.00 0.17
CA ALA A 50 -12.35 4.46 -1.12
C ALA A 50 -11.28 3.54 -1.72
N LEU A 51 -10.60 2.75 -0.89
CA LEU A 51 -9.60 1.77 -1.34
C LEU A 51 -10.29 0.51 -1.87
N SER A 52 -9.75 -0.01 -2.96
CA SER A 52 -10.26 -1.23 -3.61
C SER A 52 -9.34 -2.42 -3.34
N SER A 53 -9.89 -3.64 -3.37
CA SER A 53 -9.09 -4.85 -3.28
C SER A 53 -8.39 -5.14 -4.60
N THR A 54 -7.09 -4.85 -4.68
CA THR A 54 -6.23 -5.10 -5.83
C THR A 54 -6.30 -6.56 -6.27
N ALA A 55 -6.21 -7.50 -5.33
CA ALA A 55 -6.25 -8.93 -5.63
C ALA A 55 -7.58 -9.38 -6.26
N LEU A 56 -8.71 -8.91 -5.71
CA LEU A 56 -10.03 -9.27 -6.23
C LEU A 56 -10.27 -8.71 -7.63
N VAL A 57 -9.93 -7.44 -7.83
CA VAL A 57 -10.12 -6.78 -9.13
C VAL A 57 -9.23 -7.40 -10.20
N LEU A 58 -7.96 -7.69 -9.90
CA LEU A 58 -7.05 -8.39 -10.81
C LEU A 58 -7.59 -9.77 -11.20
N LYS A 59 -8.12 -10.53 -10.22
CA LYS A 59 -8.73 -11.84 -10.48
C LYS A 59 -9.91 -11.73 -11.44
N ILE A 60 -10.82 -10.78 -11.22
CA ILE A 60 -11.98 -10.56 -12.10
C ILE A 60 -11.55 -10.18 -13.50
N LEU A 61 -10.57 -9.27 -13.65
CA LEU A 61 -10.05 -8.87 -14.96
C LEU A 61 -9.36 -10.04 -15.68
N GLN A 62 -8.69 -10.91 -14.95
CA GLN A 62 -8.06 -12.11 -15.49
C GLN A 62 -9.10 -13.12 -15.97
N GLU A 63 -10.13 -13.41 -15.18
CA GLU A 63 -11.22 -14.31 -15.52
C GLU A 63 -12.01 -13.83 -16.77
N ARG A 64 -12.10 -12.51 -16.95
CA ARG A 64 -12.74 -11.89 -18.13
C ARG A 64 -11.81 -11.76 -19.35
N GLY A 65 -10.52 -12.07 -19.22
CA GLY A 65 -9.54 -11.87 -20.29
C GLY A 65 -9.28 -10.39 -20.62
N GLU A 66 -9.62 -9.47 -19.71
CA GLU A 66 -9.58 -8.01 -19.94
C GLU A 66 -8.31 -7.34 -19.40
N LEU A 67 -7.40 -8.07 -18.77
CA LEU A 67 -6.16 -7.53 -18.16
C LEU A 67 -5.30 -6.70 -19.12
N THR A 68 -5.26 -7.08 -20.39
CA THR A 68 -4.46 -6.42 -21.43
C THR A 68 -5.24 -5.37 -22.22
N SER A 69 -6.55 -5.24 -21.99
CA SER A 69 -7.40 -4.23 -22.64
C SER A 69 -7.04 -2.82 -22.14
N ASN A 70 -7.43 -1.79 -22.88
CA ASN A 70 -7.25 -0.39 -22.44
C ASN A 70 -7.98 -0.12 -21.12
N TYR A 71 -9.17 -0.68 -20.96
CA TYR A 71 -9.94 -0.63 -19.72
C TYR A 71 -9.19 -1.29 -18.57
N GLY A 72 -8.78 -2.55 -18.72
CA GLY A 72 -8.07 -3.30 -17.70
C GLY A 72 -6.77 -2.61 -17.27
N ARG A 73 -5.99 -2.08 -18.20
CA ARG A 73 -4.76 -1.33 -17.90
C ARG A 73 -5.02 -0.06 -17.10
N THR A 74 -6.11 0.66 -17.40
CA THR A 74 -6.49 1.85 -16.63
C THR A 74 -6.91 1.48 -15.21
N VAL A 75 -7.73 0.43 -15.07
CA VAL A 75 -8.13 -0.08 -13.75
C VAL A 75 -6.92 -0.50 -12.92
N VAL A 76 -6.01 -1.29 -13.49
CA VAL A 76 -4.76 -1.69 -12.80
C VAL A 76 -3.92 -0.48 -12.43
N GLY A 77 -3.84 0.53 -13.29
CA GLY A 77 -3.16 1.78 -12.97
C GLY A 77 -3.76 2.49 -11.75
N ILE A 78 -5.10 2.58 -11.68
CA ILE A 78 -5.80 3.16 -10.52
C ILE A 78 -5.54 2.35 -9.25
N LEU A 79 -5.52 1.02 -9.32
CA LEU A 79 -5.19 0.17 -8.18
C LEU A 79 -3.77 0.43 -7.67
N ILE A 80 -2.78 0.53 -8.57
CA ILE A 80 -1.40 0.88 -8.20
C ILE A 80 -1.35 2.28 -7.57
N PHE A 81 -2.10 3.24 -8.08
CA PHE A 81 -2.22 4.57 -7.47
C PHE A 81 -2.77 4.48 -6.04
N GLN A 82 -3.83 3.68 -5.81
CA GLN A 82 -4.41 3.46 -4.49
C GLN A 82 -3.41 2.81 -3.53
N ASP A 83 -2.64 1.82 -3.98
CA ASP A 83 -1.60 1.17 -3.18
C ASP A 83 -0.50 2.18 -2.77
N ILE A 84 -0.11 3.08 -3.66
CA ILE A 84 0.88 4.14 -3.35
C ILE A 84 0.31 5.16 -2.36
N ILE A 85 -0.94 5.62 -2.56
CA ILE A 85 -1.56 6.62 -1.69
C ILE A 85 -1.92 6.07 -0.31
N LEU A 86 -2.03 4.76 -0.17
CA LEU A 86 -2.26 4.09 1.12
C LEU A 86 -1.16 4.43 2.13
N ILE A 87 0.09 4.58 1.68
CA ILE A 87 1.24 4.89 2.56
C ILE A 87 1.02 6.21 3.31
N PRO A 88 0.82 7.36 2.64
CA PRO A 88 0.53 8.60 3.35
C PRO A 88 -0.79 8.55 4.15
N LEU A 89 -1.80 7.81 3.71
CA LEU A 89 -3.04 7.66 4.48
C LEU A 89 -2.82 6.96 5.82
N ILE A 90 -2.03 5.90 5.86
CA ILE A 90 -1.66 5.22 7.12
C ILE A 90 -0.89 6.17 8.04
N LEU A 91 0.00 6.98 7.49
CA LEU A 91 0.76 7.96 8.28
C LEU A 91 -0.11 9.09 8.85
N LEU A 92 -1.21 9.45 8.17
CA LEU A 92 -2.17 10.45 8.63
C LEU A 92 -3.15 9.92 9.68
N THR A 93 -3.30 8.60 9.81
CA THR A 93 -4.27 7.96 10.71
C THR A 93 -4.17 8.44 12.17
N PRO A 94 -2.98 8.53 12.83
CA PRO A 94 -2.87 9.03 14.19
C PRO A 94 -3.34 10.49 14.35
N MET A 95 -3.18 11.32 13.31
CA MET A 95 -3.62 12.72 13.31
C MET A 95 -5.15 12.82 13.27
N LEU A 96 -5.82 11.91 12.55
CA LEU A 96 -7.27 11.84 12.51
C LEU A 96 -7.87 11.39 13.86
N GLY A 97 -7.09 10.70 14.69
CA GLY A 97 -7.46 10.30 16.05
C GLY A 97 -7.50 11.44 17.08
N GLY A 98 -7.18 12.69 16.69
CA GLY A 98 -7.27 13.87 17.58
C GLY A 98 -5.99 14.16 18.38
N GLU A 99 -4.89 13.49 18.09
CA GLU A 99 -3.58 13.81 18.67
C GLU A 99 -2.98 15.08 18.05
N THR A 100 -3.50 16.26 18.46
CA THR A 100 -3.15 17.56 17.86
C THR A 100 -1.91 18.25 18.46
N ALA A 101 -1.28 17.65 19.47
CA ALA A 101 -0.09 18.24 20.07
C ALA A 101 1.12 18.08 19.13
N ASP A 102 1.65 19.21 18.70
CA ASP A 102 2.90 19.34 17.92
C ASP A 102 2.98 18.56 16.60
N ILE A 103 2.05 18.90 15.70
CA ILE A 103 1.90 18.28 14.39
C ILE A 103 3.20 18.31 13.56
N GLY A 104 3.95 19.40 13.63
CA GLY A 104 5.18 19.59 12.84
C GLY A 104 6.29 18.59 13.23
N SER A 105 6.56 18.45 14.51
CA SER A 105 7.60 17.54 15.00
C SER A 105 7.19 16.07 14.83
N LYS A 106 5.89 15.74 15.03
CA LYS A 106 5.36 14.40 14.78
C LYS A 106 5.43 14.01 13.30
N LEU A 107 5.09 14.92 12.39
CA LEU A 107 5.21 14.67 10.94
C LEU A 107 6.66 14.48 10.50
N LEU A 108 7.58 15.31 10.99
CA LEU A 108 9.01 15.15 10.70
C LEU A 108 9.53 13.83 11.29
N GLY A 109 9.13 13.48 12.50
CA GLY A 109 9.50 12.21 13.14
C GLY A 109 8.95 10.99 12.40
N LEU A 110 7.67 11.02 12.00
CA LEU A 110 7.06 9.94 11.21
C LEU A 110 7.68 9.86 9.81
N GLY A 111 7.89 10.99 9.16
CA GLY A 111 8.52 11.08 7.85
C GLY A 111 9.95 10.53 7.83
N SER A 112 10.76 10.89 8.84
CA SER A 112 12.14 10.38 8.96
C SER A 112 12.19 8.88 9.24
N LYS A 113 11.31 8.37 10.11
CA LYS A 113 11.18 6.93 10.39
C LYS A 113 10.74 6.15 9.14
N THR A 114 9.75 6.68 8.42
CA THR A 114 9.28 6.08 7.16
C THR A 114 10.39 6.03 6.12
N LEU A 115 11.12 7.14 5.95
CA LEU A 115 12.26 7.21 5.02
C LEU A 115 13.35 6.20 5.41
N PHE A 116 13.65 6.08 6.69
CA PHE A 116 14.60 5.09 7.22
C PHE A 116 14.18 3.66 6.91
N ILE A 117 12.90 3.32 7.14
CA ILE A 117 12.38 1.97 6.86
C ILE A 117 12.37 1.71 5.34
N MET A 118 11.97 2.69 4.52
CA MET A 118 12.03 2.55 3.07
C MET A 118 13.48 2.31 2.58
N ALA A 119 14.45 3.01 3.14
CA ALA A 119 15.86 2.78 2.83
C ALA A 119 16.32 1.38 3.25
N LEU A 120 15.93 0.93 4.45
CA LEU A 120 16.25 -0.41 4.96
C LEU A 120 15.60 -1.50 4.11
N VAL A 121 14.33 -1.32 3.70
CA VAL A 121 13.62 -2.23 2.79
C VAL A 121 14.29 -2.25 1.42
N TYR A 122 14.68 -1.09 0.88
CA TYR A 122 15.40 -1.00 -0.39
C TYR A 122 16.74 -1.74 -0.37
N VAL A 123 17.53 -1.54 0.68
CA VAL A 123 18.81 -2.25 0.89
C VAL A 123 18.56 -3.76 1.04
N GLY A 124 17.56 -4.14 1.83
CA GLY A 124 17.17 -5.54 2.02
C GLY A 124 16.76 -6.20 0.70
N ASN A 125 15.93 -5.51 -0.09
CA ASN A 125 15.51 -5.99 -1.41
C ASN A 125 16.70 -6.14 -2.38
N ARG A 126 17.63 -5.20 -2.36
CA ARG A 126 18.78 -5.19 -3.28
C ARG A 126 19.83 -6.27 -2.95
N TRP A 127 20.05 -6.56 -1.65
CA TRP A 127 21.19 -7.35 -1.19
C TRP A 127 20.81 -8.66 -0.51
N ILE A 128 19.75 -8.67 0.28
CA ILE A 128 19.37 -9.83 1.11
C ILE A 128 18.38 -10.72 0.35
N MET A 129 17.33 -10.12 -0.21
CA MET A 129 16.23 -10.87 -0.83
C MET A 129 16.68 -11.77 -1.99
N PRO A 130 17.51 -11.33 -2.95
CA PRO A 130 17.95 -12.20 -4.03
C PRO A 130 18.71 -13.43 -3.53
N ARG A 131 19.50 -13.29 -2.46
CA ARG A 131 20.24 -14.41 -1.86
C ARG A 131 19.32 -15.39 -1.16
N VAL A 132 18.37 -14.89 -0.38
CA VAL A 132 17.39 -15.70 0.36
C VAL A 132 16.50 -16.46 -0.61
N LEU A 133 15.92 -15.77 -1.61
CA LEU A 133 15.07 -16.41 -2.61
C LEU A 133 15.84 -17.42 -3.46
N HIS A 134 17.08 -17.14 -3.83
CA HIS A 134 17.91 -18.09 -4.57
C HIS A 134 18.17 -19.39 -3.77
N LEU A 135 18.52 -19.27 -2.47
CA LEU A 135 18.72 -20.41 -1.60
C LEU A 135 17.45 -21.26 -1.44
N ILE A 136 16.28 -20.59 -1.32
CA ILE A 136 15.00 -21.29 -1.18
C ILE A 136 14.55 -21.90 -2.49
N ALA A 137 14.74 -21.23 -3.62
CA ALA A 137 14.41 -21.76 -4.93
C ALA A 137 15.19 -23.05 -5.26
N LEU A 138 16.41 -23.20 -4.75
CA LEU A 138 17.20 -24.43 -4.89
C LEU A 138 16.54 -25.65 -4.21
N THR A 139 15.73 -25.44 -3.19
CA THR A 139 15.04 -26.54 -2.49
C THR A 139 13.86 -27.11 -3.28
N LYS A 140 13.37 -26.39 -4.31
CA LYS A 140 12.17 -26.72 -5.11
C LYS A 140 10.92 -27.02 -4.27
N ASN A 141 10.88 -26.52 -3.03
CA ASN A 141 9.78 -26.73 -2.10
C ASN A 141 8.91 -25.47 -2.01
N GLN A 142 7.69 -25.56 -2.54
CA GLN A 142 6.74 -24.46 -2.58
C GLN A 142 6.30 -24.01 -1.18
N GLU A 143 6.23 -24.92 -0.22
CA GLU A 143 5.85 -24.59 1.16
C GLU A 143 6.93 -23.76 1.86
N LEU A 144 8.21 -24.14 1.68
CA LEU A 144 9.33 -23.35 2.20
C LEU A 144 9.38 -21.94 1.58
N PHE A 145 9.04 -21.83 0.30
CA PHE A 145 8.95 -20.53 -0.38
C PHE A 145 7.87 -19.65 0.26
N LEU A 146 6.65 -20.17 0.45
CA LEU A 146 5.55 -19.43 1.08
C LEU A 146 5.86 -19.07 2.54
N MET A 147 6.46 -19.97 3.31
CA MET A 147 6.87 -19.71 4.70
C MET A 147 7.94 -18.62 4.78
N SER A 148 8.88 -18.58 3.83
CA SER A 148 9.91 -17.55 3.82
C SER A 148 9.34 -16.16 3.48
N ILE A 149 8.37 -16.08 2.57
CA ILE A 149 7.63 -14.85 2.29
C ILE A 149 6.96 -14.33 3.57
N LEU A 150 6.23 -15.21 4.25
CA LEU A 150 5.52 -14.86 5.49
C LEU A 150 6.50 -14.41 6.59
N LEU A 151 7.64 -15.10 6.72
CA LEU A 151 8.68 -14.74 7.68
C LEU A 151 9.26 -13.35 7.41
N VAL A 152 9.56 -13.04 6.15
CA VAL A 152 10.10 -11.73 5.76
C VAL A 152 9.08 -10.62 6.01
N CYS A 153 7.82 -10.81 5.61
CA CYS A 153 6.76 -9.84 5.89
C CYS A 153 6.60 -9.61 7.39
N MET A 154 6.60 -10.68 8.18
CA MET A 154 6.50 -10.60 9.64
C MET A 154 7.70 -9.88 10.27
N ALA A 155 8.92 -10.18 9.82
CA ALA A 155 10.13 -9.53 10.31
C ALA A 155 10.12 -8.02 10.02
N VAL A 156 9.75 -7.62 8.80
CA VAL A 156 9.63 -6.20 8.43
C VAL A 156 8.52 -5.53 9.23
N ALA A 157 7.38 -6.19 9.42
CA ALA A 157 6.27 -5.66 10.22
C ALA A 157 6.66 -5.44 11.67
N LEU A 158 7.35 -6.38 12.30
CA LEU A 158 7.83 -6.26 13.68
C LEU A 158 8.87 -5.15 13.83
N LEU A 159 9.86 -5.08 12.93
CA LEU A 159 10.86 -4.00 12.93
C LEU A 159 10.20 -2.62 12.80
N THR A 160 9.18 -2.51 11.96
CA THR A 160 8.42 -1.28 11.75
C THR A 160 7.63 -0.89 13.01
N SER A 161 7.04 -1.87 13.68
CA SER A 161 6.31 -1.69 14.93
C SER A 161 7.22 -1.20 16.07
N GLU A 162 8.41 -1.77 16.21
CA GLU A 162 9.42 -1.33 17.20
C GLU A 162 9.86 0.13 16.99
N LEU A 163 9.87 0.59 15.75
CA LEU A 163 10.16 1.98 15.42
C LEU A 163 8.97 2.93 15.63
N GLY A 164 7.84 2.40 16.13
CA GLY A 164 6.64 3.18 16.47
C GLY A 164 5.77 3.53 15.25
N LEU A 165 5.90 2.80 14.13
CA LEU A 165 4.99 2.85 13.00
C LEU A 165 3.99 1.68 13.07
N SER A 166 2.93 1.73 12.23
CA SER A 166 1.93 0.68 12.26
C SER A 166 2.47 -0.65 11.71
N LEU A 167 2.06 -1.75 12.34
CA LEU A 167 2.38 -3.11 11.91
C LEU A 167 1.89 -3.39 10.49
N ALA A 168 0.72 -2.82 10.12
CA ALA A 168 0.15 -2.90 8.79
C ALA A 168 1.03 -2.24 7.73
N PHE A 169 1.63 -1.08 8.05
CA PHE A 169 2.57 -0.40 7.18
C PHE A 169 3.82 -1.26 6.92
N GLY A 170 4.36 -1.90 7.96
CA GLY A 170 5.51 -2.81 7.83
C GLY A 170 5.20 -4.05 6.99
N ALA A 171 4.02 -4.66 7.19
CA ALA A 171 3.60 -5.82 6.41
C ALA A 171 3.43 -5.46 4.92
N PHE A 172 2.89 -4.29 4.62
CA PHE A 172 2.77 -3.77 3.25
C PHE A 172 4.14 -3.55 2.59
N GLN A 173 5.09 -2.97 3.32
CA GLN A 173 6.47 -2.80 2.85
C GLN A 173 7.16 -4.14 2.60
N GLY A 174 6.98 -5.13 3.47
CA GLY A 174 7.48 -6.48 3.29
C GLY A 174 6.93 -7.15 2.03
N TRP A 175 5.63 -6.98 1.76
CA TRP A 175 5.01 -7.46 0.53
C TRP A 175 5.58 -6.78 -0.72
N LEU A 176 5.74 -5.44 -0.71
CA LEU A 176 6.35 -4.71 -1.82
C LEU A 176 7.79 -5.18 -2.10
N MET A 177 8.55 -5.47 -1.05
CA MET A 177 9.91 -6.00 -1.15
C MET A 177 9.96 -7.30 -1.95
N ILE A 178 9.00 -8.19 -1.71
CA ILE A 178 8.94 -9.51 -2.38
C ILE A 178 8.44 -9.35 -3.82
N SER A 179 7.40 -8.53 -4.03
CA SER A 179 6.80 -8.34 -5.36
C SER A 179 7.72 -7.65 -6.35
N SER A 180 8.75 -6.93 -5.88
CA SER A 180 9.73 -6.24 -6.72
C SER A 180 11.01 -7.05 -6.98
N SER A 181 11.11 -8.28 -6.45
CA SER A 181 12.30 -9.14 -6.58
C SER A 181 12.18 -10.20 -7.69
N ASP A 182 11.07 -10.19 -8.45
CA ASP A 182 10.86 -11.03 -9.66
C ASP A 182 11.50 -10.42 -10.91
#